data_b06ef18ebe1c8a8e476b6c32085d95ef
#
_entry.id   b06ef18ebe1c8a8e476b6c32085d95ef
#
_cell.length_a   1.000
_cell.length_b   1.000
_cell.length_c   1.000
_cell.angle_alpha   90.00
_cell.angle_beta   90.00
_cell.angle_gamma   90.00
#
_symmetry.space_group_name_H-M   'P 1'
#
loop_
_entity.id
_entity.type
_entity.pdbx_description
1 polymer ?
#
loop_
_entity_poly.entity_id
_entity_poly.type
_entity_poly.pdbx_seq_one_letter_code
_entity_poly.pdbx_strand_id
1 'polypeptide(L)'
;MRTWLLPEYIEDVLPAEARRIEHLRRLVLDDFAVHGYELVMPPLLEYVDSLLTGTGHDLDLQTFKLVDQLSGRMLGIRADITPQVARIDAHLLNRGGITRLCYSGSVLRTLPGLNRTRQPMQIGAEIYGHAGIESDVEVQRLMLRALRLAEVREVSLDIGHVAIFRALLRRGRVSRELESDLHRAMQTKDVSAITTLARGLDRSTRAALAELPGLYGGIEVLARAKRVLPALPEIRAALRDLAALSQRLADLAKIRSFDLGELRGYHYHSGVVFSAYSNGRPNAIAQGGRYDEVGKAFGRARPATGFSVDLRELAAAGTEVRPVSRVLAPYRPADRLLQQRIAALRGRGLVVIEDLPGHARFRRELGCERELVRRGGRWVLQKCND
;
A
#
# COMPACT_ATOMS: atom_id res chain seq x y z
N MET A 1 -9.91 14.61 34.38
CA MET A 1 -9.32 14.12 33.11
C MET A 1 -10.41 13.38 32.34
N ARG A 2 -10.52 13.58 31.01
CA ARG A 2 -11.43 12.77 30.20
C ARG A 2 -10.82 11.36 30.08
N THR A 3 -11.50 10.35 30.60
CA THR A 3 -11.01 8.97 30.73
C THR A 3 -11.06 8.15 29.42
N TRP A 4 -11.52 8.74 28.31
CA TRP A 4 -11.76 8.11 27.03
C TRP A 4 -10.97 8.77 25.85
N LEU A 5 -9.80 9.37 26.17
CA LEU A 5 -8.92 9.93 25.14
C LEU A 5 -8.13 8.78 24.46
N LEU A 6 -8.09 8.84 23.15
CA LEU A 6 -7.22 8.00 22.34
C LEU A 6 -5.79 8.54 22.33
N PRO A 7 -4.77 7.70 22.10
CA PRO A 7 -3.40 8.15 21.87
C PRO A 7 -3.32 9.08 20.65
N GLU A 8 -2.30 9.94 20.62
CA GLU A 8 -2.05 10.82 19.46
C GLU A 8 -1.92 10.01 18.16
N TYR A 9 -2.55 10.49 17.09
CA TYR A 9 -2.57 9.88 15.76
C TYR A 9 -3.24 8.49 15.71
N ILE A 10 -4.04 8.14 16.72
CA ILE A 10 -4.96 7.00 16.73
C ILE A 10 -6.38 7.57 16.77
N GLU A 11 -7.23 7.13 15.85
CA GLU A 11 -8.58 7.68 15.68
C GLU A 11 -9.59 6.56 15.44
N ASP A 12 -10.81 6.76 15.94
CA ASP A 12 -11.96 5.95 15.56
C ASP A 12 -12.36 6.24 14.12
N VAL A 13 -12.67 5.19 13.37
CA VAL A 13 -13.24 5.31 12.02
C VAL A 13 -14.76 5.29 12.13
N LEU A 14 -15.41 6.41 11.80
CA LEU A 14 -16.85 6.57 11.94
C LEU A 14 -17.63 5.90 10.80
N PRO A 15 -18.96 5.66 10.95
CA PRO A 15 -19.75 4.79 10.05
C PRO A 15 -19.66 5.10 8.55
N ALA A 16 -19.59 6.38 8.17
CA ALA A 16 -19.51 6.76 6.76
C ALA A 16 -18.15 6.35 6.15
N GLU A 17 -17.06 6.69 6.83
CA GLU A 17 -15.70 6.34 6.43
C GLU A 17 -15.48 4.83 6.50
N ALA A 18 -15.91 4.17 7.58
CA ALA A 18 -15.79 2.73 7.75
C ALA A 18 -16.44 1.95 6.61
N ARG A 19 -17.64 2.37 6.19
CA ARG A 19 -18.34 1.77 5.04
C ARG A 19 -17.54 1.92 3.76
N ARG A 20 -16.96 3.08 3.53
CA ARG A 20 -16.17 3.39 2.33
C ARG A 20 -14.91 2.54 2.28
N ILE A 21 -14.17 2.47 3.39
CA ILE A 21 -12.98 1.63 3.52
C ILE A 21 -13.33 0.17 3.27
N GLU A 22 -14.38 -0.36 3.92
CA GLU A 22 -14.77 -1.77 3.77
C GLU A 22 -15.27 -2.08 2.35
N HIS A 23 -16.00 -1.17 1.71
CA HIS A 23 -16.39 -1.31 0.31
C HIS A 23 -15.17 -1.42 -0.60
N LEU A 24 -14.20 -0.52 -0.46
CA LEU A 24 -12.96 -0.55 -1.24
C LEU A 24 -12.13 -1.79 -0.95
N ARG A 25 -12.03 -2.21 0.32
CA ARG A 25 -11.31 -3.42 0.69
C ARG A 25 -11.86 -4.64 -0.05
N ARG A 26 -13.18 -4.83 -0.08
CA ARG A 26 -13.84 -5.94 -0.80
C ARG A 26 -13.57 -5.84 -2.30
N LEU A 27 -13.85 -4.68 -2.88
CA LEU A 27 -13.70 -4.44 -4.31
C LEU A 27 -12.28 -4.74 -4.81
N VAL A 28 -11.25 -4.30 -4.07
CA VAL A 28 -9.85 -4.51 -4.43
C VAL A 28 -9.43 -5.97 -4.21
N LEU A 29 -9.85 -6.62 -3.12
CA LEU A 29 -9.54 -8.04 -2.89
C LEU A 29 -10.21 -8.96 -3.91
N ASP A 30 -11.46 -8.67 -4.29
CA ASP A 30 -12.17 -9.43 -5.34
C ASP A 30 -11.46 -9.27 -6.69
N ASP A 31 -10.99 -8.06 -7.01
CA ASP A 31 -10.20 -7.82 -8.22
C ASP A 31 -8.84 -8.56 -8.17
N PHE A 32 -8.14 -8.58 -7.04
CA PHE A 32 -6.92 -9.36 -6.88
C PHE A 32 -7.15 -10.86 -7.07
N ALA A 33 -8.26 -11.39 -6.54
CA ALA A 33 -8.61 -12.80 -6.66
C ALA A 33 -8.82 -13.21 -8.13
N VAL A 34 -9.51 -12.40 -8.94
CA VAL A 34 -9.70 -12.71 -10.37
C VAL A 34 -8.41 -12.54 -11.20
N HIS A 35 -7.39 -11.87 -10.65
CA HIS A 35 -6.04 -11.83 -11.23
C HIS A 35 -5.12 -12.96 -10.72
N GLY A 36 -5.66 -13.91 -9.94
CA GLY A 36 -4.94 -15.08 -9.46
C GLY A 36 -4.11 -14.86 -8.20
N TYR A 37 -4.38 -13.79 -7.43
CA TYR A 37 -3.73 -13.56 -6.14
C TYR A 37 -4.49 -14.25 -5.02
N GLU A 38 -3.78 -15.07 -4.26
CA GLU A 38 -4.33 -15.81 -3.11
C GLU A 38 -4.23 -14.95 -1.85
N LEU A 39 -5.35 -14.81 -1.13
CA LEU A 39 -5.41 -14.02 0.10
C LEU A 39 -4.71 -14.76 1.25
N VAL A 40 -3.80 -14.08 1.95
CA VAL A 40 -3.18 -14.54 3.18
C VAL A 40 -3.50 -13.58 4.33
N MET A 41 -3.60 -14.13 5.55
CA MET A 41 -3.91 -13.36 6.77
C MET A 41 -2.85 -13.62 7.83
N PRO A 42 -1.68 -12.96 7.80
CA PRO A 42 -0.68 -13.11 8.83
C PRO A 42 -1.16 -12.51 10.17
N PRO A 43 -0.66 -13.02 11.32
CA PRO A 43 -1.06 -12.53 12.64
C PRO A 43 -0.61 -11.09 12.87
N LEU A 44 -1.33 -10.37 13.74
CA LEU A 44 -0.98 -9.00 14.14
C LEU A 44 0.27 -8.95 15.04
N LEU A 45 0.45 -9.98 15.85
CA LEU A 45 1.52 -10.13 16.83
C LEU A 45 2.43 -11.30 16.45
N GLU A 46 3.74 -11.08 16.53
CA GLU A 46 4.75 -12.14 16.43
C GLU A 46 5.86 -11.89 17.45
N TYR A 47 6.72 -12.88 17.69
CA TYR A 47 7.97 -12.61 18.40
C TYR A 47 8.81 -11.61 17.61
N VAL A 48 9.41 -10.64 18.32
CA VAL A 48 10.20 -9.56 17.68
C VAL A 48 11.27 -10.14 16.76
N ASP A 49 11.96 -11.20 17.18
CA ASP A 49 13.01 -11.84 16.40
C ASP A 49 12.47 -12.40 15.05
N SER A 50 11.24 -12.93 15.05
CA SER A 50 10.59 -13.41 13.83
C SER A 50 10.11 -12.26 12.97
N LEU A 51 9.45 -11.26 13.56
CA LEU A 51 8.84 -10.13 12.87
C LEU A 51 9.86 -9.24 12.17
N LEU A 52 11.04 -9.05 12.79
CA LEU A 52 12.12 -8.18 12.28
C LEU A 52 13.17 -8.93 11.47
N THR A 53 13.05 -10.25 11.34
CA THR A 53 13.94 -11.05 10.51
C THR A 53 13.89 -10.59 9.05
N GLY A 54 15.03 -10.24 8.48
CA GLY A 54 15.16 -9.79 7.08
C GLY A 54 14.66 -8.37 6.81
N THR A 55 14.28 -7.62 7.86
CA THR A 55 13.84 -6.22 7.73
C THR A 55 14.97 -5.26 8.10
N GLY A 56 14.89 -4.03 7.60
CA GLY A 56 15.85 -2.99 7.94
C GLY A 56 15.62 -2.39 9.34
N HIS A 57 16.62 -1.66 9.84
CA HIS A 57 16.55 -0.95 11.13
C HIS A 57 15.35 0.00 11.24
N ASP A 58 14.92 0.58 10.12
CA ASP A 58 13.78 1.50 10.08
C ASP A 58 12.47 0.84 10.54
N LEU A 59 12.25 -0.44 10.22
CA LEU A 59 11.04 -1.16 10.64
C LEU A 59 11.10 -1.50 12.14
N ASP A 60 12.28 -1.77 12.66
CA ASP A 60 12.49 -2.00 14.10
C ASP A 60 12.08 -0.77 14.93
N LEU A 61 12.48 0.42 14.50
CA LEU A 61 12.11 1.69 15.14
C LEU A 61 10.60 1.97 15.08
N GLN A 62 9.90 1.48 14.04
CA GLN A 62 8.48 1.65 13.87
C GLN A 62 7.63 0.60 14.59
N THR A 63 8.24 -0.46 15.13
CA THR A 63 7.55 -1.60 15.73
C THR A 63 7.26 -1.36 17.21
N PHE A 64 5.99 -1.45 17.61
CA PHE A 64 5.62 -1.53 19.01
C PHE A 64 6.07 -2.86 19.61
N LYS A 65 6.77 -2.81 20.73
CA LYS A 65 7.28 -3.97 21.45
C LYS A 65 6.59 -4.11 22.80
N LEU A 66 6.22 -5.33 23.16
CA LEU A 66 5.56 -5.66 24.41
C LEU A 66 6.04 -7.02 24.92
N VAL A 67 5.94 -7.25 26.23
CA VAL A 67 6.30 -8.52 26.83
C VAL A 67 5.08 -9.45 26.82
N ASP A 68 5.25 -10.65 26.30
CA ASP A 68 4.24 -11.71 26.39
C ASP A 68 4.18 -12.24 27.83
N GLN A 69 3.05 -12.08 28.48
CA GLN A 69 2.87 -12.52 29.87
C GLN A 69 2.87 -14.04 30.05
N LEU A 70 2.62 -14.81 28.99
CA LEU A 70 2.63 -16.27 29.01
C LEU A 70 4.06 -16.84 28.96
N SER A 71 4.90 -16.29 28.08
CA SER A 71 6.22 -16.82 27.78
C SER A 71 7.38 -15.97 28.32
N GLY A 72 7.11 -14.72 28.73
CA GLY A 72 8.12 -13.74 29.11
C GLY A 72 8.94 -13.19 27.93
N ARG A 73 8.62 -13.60 26.69
CA ARG A 73 9.35 -13.18 25.50
C ARG A 73 8.84 -11.84 24.95
N MET A 74 9.71 -11.17 24.21
CA MET A 74 9.34 -9.92 23.53
C MET A 74 8.51 -10.20 22.27
N LEU A 75 7.32 -9.60 22.21
CA LEU A 75 6.45 -9.56 21.03
C LEU A 75 6.57 -8.22 20.32
N GLY A 76 6.31 -8.23 19.01
CA GLY A 76 6.14 -7.03 18.19
C GLY A 76 4.76 -6.99 17.55
N ILE A 77 4.18 -5.78 17.49
CA ILE A 77 3.02 -5.51 16.64
C ILE A 77 3.53 -5.12 15.27
N ARG A 78 3.06 -5.79 14.22
CA ARG A 78 3.52 -5.53 12.85
C ARG A 78 3.35 -4.06 12.44
N ALA A 79 4.41 -3.44 11.93
CA ALA A 79 4.40 -2.11 11.33
C ALA A 79 4.23 -2.16 9.79
N ASP A 80 4.45 -3.35 9.20
CA ASP A 80 4.25 -3.69 7.78
C ASP A 80 3.88 -5.17 7.64
N ILE A 81 3.02 -5.50 6.65
CA ILE A 81 2.58 -6.88 6.39
C ILE A 81 3.53 -7.60 5.43
N THR A 82 4.20 -6.89 4.52
CA THR A 82 5.03 -7.48 3.46
C THR A 82 6.08 -8.50 3.96
N PRO A 83 6.84 -8.25 5.05
CA PRO A 83 7.79 -9.23 5.57
C PRO A 83 7.13 -10.54 6.03
N GLN A 84 5.94 -10.46 6.60
CA GLN A 84 5.18 -11.64 7.01
C GLN A 84 4.71 -12.46 5.80
N VAL A 85 4.31 -11.79 4.71
CA VAL A 85 3.92 -12.46 3.45
C VAL A 85 5.13 -13.14 2.81
N ALA A 86 6.31 -12.49 2.82
CA ALA A 86 7.56 -13.09 2.36
C ALA A 86 7.93 -14.35 3.18
N ARG A 87 7.73 -14.33 4.50
CA ARG A 87 7.89 -15.51 5.37
C ARG A 87 6.91 -16.63 5.00
N ILE A 88 5.64 -16.29 4.72
CA ILE A 88 4.62 -17.28 4.30
C ILE A 88 5.03 -17.94 2.99
N ASP A 89 5.47 -17.18 1.98
CA ASP A 89 5.95 -17.75 0.70
C ASP A 89 7.18 -18.64 0.91
N ALA A 90 8.20 -18.12 1.61
CA ALA A 90 9.49 -18.79 1.72
C ALA A 90 9.45 -20.04 2.61
N HIS A 91 8.70 -19.99 3.72
CA HIS A 91 8.73 -21.01 4.76
C HIS A 91 7.48 -21.91 4.80
N LEU A 92 6.27 -21.34 4.66
CA LEU A 92 5.03 -22.11 4.83
C LEU A 92 4.53 -22.71 3.51
N LEU A 93 4.43 -21.91 2.44
CA LEU A 93 3.97 -22.40 1.15
C LEU A 93 5.07 -23.11 0.39
N ASN A 94 6.27 -22.58 0.41
CA ASN A 94 7.50 -23.13 -0.17
C ASN A 94 7.33 -23.71 -1.61
N ARG A 95 6.54 -23.03 -2.45
CA ARG A 95 6.22 -23.45 -3.83
C ARG A 95 7.42 -23.24 -4.76
N GLY A 96 7.62 -24.16 -5.72
CA GLY A 96 8.69 -24.06 -6.73
C GLY A 96 8.42 -23.02 -7.82
N GLY A 97 7.16 -22.82 -8.19
CA GLY A 97 6.72 -21.93 -9.26
C GLY A 97 6.48 -20.49 -8.81
N ILE A 98 5.89 -19.68 -9.69
CA ILE A 98 5.48 -18.31 -9.37
C ILE A 98 4.32 -18.34 -8.39
N THR A 99 4.44 -17.57 -7.31
CA THR A 99 3.41 -17.43 -6.29
C THR A 99 2.88 -15.98 -6.29
N ARG A 100 1.57 -15.82 -6.29
CA ARG A 100 0.88 -14.53 -6.20
C ARG A 100 0.09 -14.49 -4.90
N LEU A 101 0.43 -13.57 -4.01
CA LEU A 101 -0.24 -13.42 -2.71
C LEU A 101 -0.78 -12.01 -2.57
N CYS A 102 -1.91 -11.87 -1.89
CA CYS A 102 -2.44 -10.57 -1.49
C CYS A 102 -2.84 -10.58 -0.02
N TYR A 103 -2.98 -9.41 0.55
CA TYR A 103 -3.31 -9.25 1.96
C TYR A 103 -4.09 -7.97 2.20
N SER A 104 -4.83 -7.93 3.32
CA SER A 104 -5.39 -6.70 3.88
C SER A 104 -5.44 -6.80 5.39
N GLY A 105 -5.02 -5.74 6.09
CA GLY A 105 -5.05 -5.71 7.54
C GLY A 105 -4.48 -4.43 8.15
N SER A 106 -4.77 -4.22 9.41
CA SER A 106 -4.20 -3.10 10.15
C SER A 106 -2.74 -3.35 10.50
N VAL A 107 -1.96 -2.30 10.46
CA VAL A 107 -0.60 -2.22 10.99
C VAL A 107 -0.55 -1.12 12.05
N LEU A 108 0.43 -1.17 12.95
CA LEU A 108 0.57 -0.16 13.99
C LEU A 108 2.03 0.32 14.05
N ARG A 109 2.22 1.64 14.00
CA ARG A 109 3.54 2.27 13.97
C ARG A 109 3.76 3.14 15.21
N THR A 110 4.97 3.11 15.75
CA THR A 110 5.38 3.95 16.87
C THR A 110 5.32 5.43 16.54
N LEU A 111 5.60 5.79 15.28
CA LEU A 111 5.55 7.15 14.77
C LEU A 111 4.50 7.25 13.65
N PRO A 112 3.81 8.38 13.54
CA PRO A 112 2.90 8.59 12.42
C PRO A 112 3.67 8.61 11.10
N GLY A 113 3.10 8.01 10.07
CA GLY A 113 3.58 8.15 8.69
C GLY A 113 3.27 9.55 8.13
N LEU A 114 3.61 9.76 6.86
CA LEU A 114 3.31 11.01 6.15
C LEU A 114 1.82 11.39 6.20
N ASN A 115 0.95 10.41 6.33
CA ASN A 115 -0.52 10.56 6.38
C ASN A 115 -1.07 10.79 7.80
N ARG A 116 -0.21 11.12 8.75
CA ARG A 116 -0.56 11.46 10.13
C ARG A 116 -1.36 10.40 10.89
N THR A 117 -1.32 9.13 10.49
CA THR A 117 -1.88 8.02 11.26
C THR A 117 -0.79 7.06 11.74
N ARG A 118 -0.97 6.51 12.93
CA ARG A 118 -0.15 5.42 13.47
C ARG A 118 -0.78 4.05 13.22
N GLN A 119 -2.03 4.03 12.74
CA GLN A 119 -2.77 2.80 12.44
C GLN A 119 -3.28 2.78 10.99
N PRO A 120 -2.38 2.65 9.99
CA PRO A 120 -2.79 2.44 8.62
C PRO A 120 -3.53 1.11 8.45
N MET A 121 -4.45 1.05 7.50
CA MET A 121 -5.07 -0.19 7.05
C MET A 121 -4.46 -0.58 5.70
N GLN A 122 -3.45 -1.44 5.75
CA GLN A 122 -2.71 -1.88 4.57
C GLN A 122 -3.50 -2.86 3.71
N ILE A 123 -3.47 -2.67 2.39
CA ILE A 123 -3.83 -3.67 1.38
C ILE A 123 -2.70 -3.73 0.37
N GLY A 124 -2.34 -4.93 -0.08
CA GLY A 124 -1.22 -5.10 -1.02
C GLY A 124 -1.22 -6.45 -1.71
N ALA A 125 -0.34 -6.55 -2.70
CA ALA A 125 -0.15 -7.75 -3.50
C ALA A 125 1.33 -7.94 -3.83
N GLU A 126 1.77 -9.20 -3.82
CA GLU A 126 3.17 -9.61 -3.97
C GLU A 126 3.29 -10.76 -4.98
N ILE A 127 4.32 -10.75 -5.81
CA ILE A 127 4.71 -11.84 -6.69
C ILE A 127 6.06 -12.37 -6.26
N TYR A 128 6.16 -13.69 -6.10
CA TYR A 128 7.39 -14.39 -5.76
C TYR A 128 7.78 -15.36 -6.86
N GLY A 129 9.09 -15.50 -7.11
CA GLY A 129 9.64 -16.54 -7.99
C GLY A 129 9.85 -16.15 -9.44
N HIS A 130 9.65 -14.87 -9.82
CA HIS A 130 9.91 -14.39 -11.19
C HIS A 130 10.87 -13.20 -11.19
N ALA A 131 12.04 -13.38 -11.82
CA ALA A 131 13.12 -12.37 -11.84
C ALA A 131 12.95 -11.30 -12.95
N GLY A 132 12.13 -11.57 -13.97
CA GLY A 132 11.97 -10.68 -15.12
C GLY A 132 11.13 -9.45 -14.82
N ILE A 133 11.27 -8.44 -15.66
CA ILE A 133 10.53 -7.17 -15.57
C ILE A 133 9.00 -7.35 -15.73
N GLU A 134 8.56 -8.48 -16.25
CA GLU A 134 7.15 -8.81 -16.45
C GLU A 134 6.37 -8.80 -15.13
N SER A 135 6.98 -9.30 -14.05
CA SER A 135 6.35 -9.26 -12.72
C SER A 135 6.27 -7.84 -12.15
N ASP A 136 7.26 -6.98 -12.41
CA ASP A 136 7.20 -5.57 -12.00
C ASP A 136 6.10 -4.82 -12.78
N VAL A 137 5.93 -5.13 -14.06
CA VAL A 137 4.83 -4.60 -14.88
C VAL A 137 3.48 -5.09 -14.36
N GLU A 138 3.34 -6.40 -14.08
CA GLU A 138 2.08 -6.97 -13.58
C GLU A 138 1.66 -6.31 -12.27
N VAL A 139 2.58 -6.19 -11.31
CA VAL A 139 2.34 -5.59 -9.99
C VAL A 139 1.93 -4.12 -10.12
N GLN A 140 2.63 -3.34 -10.96
CA GLN A 140 2.29 -1.94 -11.17
C GLN A 140 0.95 -1.76 -11.89
N ARG A 141 0.63 -2.62 -12.86
CA ARG A 141 -0.70 -2.64 -13.51
C ARG A 141 -1.81 -2.95 -12.51
N LEU A 142 -1.60 -3.92 -11.62
CA LEU A 142 -2.56 -4.28 -10.57
C LEU A 142 -2.74 -3.12 -9.58
N MET A 143 -1.64 -2.46 -9.17
CA MET A 143 -1.69 -1.26 -8.34
C MET A 143 -2.52 -0.14 -8.98
N LEU A 144 -2.23 0.19 -10.24
CA LEU A 144 -2.96 1.22 -10.99
C LEU A 144 -4.44 0.88 -11.14
N ARG A 145 -4.76 -0.41 -11.30
CA ARG A 145 -6.13 -0.90 -11.35
C ARG A 145 -6.84 -0.71 -10.00
N ALA A 146 -6.19 -1.03 -8.88
CA ALA A 146 -6.74 -0.78 -7.55
C ALA A 146 -7.04 0.71 -7.31
N LEU A 147 -6.13 1.60 -7.73
CA LEU A 147 -6.34 3.05 -7.67
C LEU A 147 -7.53 3.50 -8.54
N ARG A 148 -7.69 2.91 -9.73
CA ARG A 148 -8.83 3.19 -10.61
C ARG A 148 -10.16 2.70 -10.04
N LEU A 149 -10.19 1.52 -9.40
CA LEU A 149 -11.37 1.00 -8.70
C LEU A 149 -11.81 1.90 -7.55
N ALA A 150 -10.86 2.57 -6.89
CA ALA A 150 -11.13 3.59 -5.89
C ALA A 150 -11.49 4.96 -6.49
N GLU A 151 -11.60 5.06 -7.82
CA GLU A 151 -11.90 6.30 -8.55
C GLU A 151 -10.88 7.42 -8.30
N VAL A 152 -9.62 7.06 -8.01
CA VAL A 152 -8.53 8.03 -7.89
C VAL A 152 -8.23 8.60 -9.27
N ARG A 153 -8.29 9.94 -9.39
CA ARG A 153 -8.08 10.65 -10.65
C ARG A 153 -6.63 11.07 -10.82
N GLU A 154 -6.20 11.19 -12.08
CA GLU A 154 -4.90 11.75 -12.45
C GLU A 154 -3.73 11.12 -11.71
N VAL A 155 -3.65 9.78 -11.77
CA VAL A 155 -2.54 9.03 -11.18
C VAL A 155 -1.28 9.22 -12.02
N SER A 156 -0.19 9.55 -11.35
CA SER A 156 1.15 9.64 -11.93
C SER A 156 2.15 8.80 -11.14
N LEU A 157 3.18 8.29 -11.81
CA LEU A 157 4.19 7.43 -11.23
C LEU A 157 5.55 8.13 -11.18
N ASP A 158 6.23 7.99 -10.04
CA ASP A 158 7.67 8.19 -9.92
C ASP A 158 8.32 6.82 -9.83
N ILE A 159 9.36 6.58 -10.64
CA ILE A 159 10.03 5.27 -10.75
C ILE A 159 11.53 5.45 -10.61
N GLY A 160 12.14 4.63 -9.76
CA GLY A 160 13.58 4.56 -9.54
C GLY A 160 14.11 3.13 -9.65
N HIS A 161 15.44 2.98 -9.44
CA HIS A 161 16.08 1.67 -9.47
C HIS A 161 17.31 1.63 -8.56
N VAL A 162 17.19 0.99 -7.40
CA VAL A 162 18.24 0.98 -6.37
C VAL A 162 19.55 0.28 -6.78
N ALA A 163 19.50 -0.63 -7.77
CA ALA A 163 20.68 -1.33 -8.24
C ALA A 163 21.74 -0.38 -8.88
N ILE A 164 21.33 0.80 -9.35
CA ILE A 164 22.26 1.80 -9.91
C ILE A 164 23.21 2.26 -8.81
N PHE A 165 22.70 2.72 -7.69
CA PHE A 165 23.51 3.15 -6.56
C PHE A 165 24.36 2.00 -6.01
N ARG A 166 23.78 0.81 -5.81
CA ARG A 166 24.51 -0.38 -5.37
C ARG A 166 25.66 -0.76 -6.31
N ALA A 167 25.48 -0.65 -7.62
CA ALA A 167 26.54 -0.94 -8.59
C ALA A 167 27.71 0.05 -8.46
N LEU A 168 27.43 1.33 -8.21
CA LEU A 168 28.45 2.35 -7.96
C LEU A 168 29.23 2.08 -6.67
N LEU A 169 28.53 1.72 -5.59
CA LEU A 169 29.16 1.37 -4.31
C LEU A 169 30.07 0.14 -4.43
N ARG A 170 29.58 -0.93 -5.09
CA ARG A 170 30.39 -2.14 -5.34
C ARG A 170 31.63 -1.83 -6.16
N ARG A 171 31.48 -1.04 -7.24
CA ARG A 171 32.61 -0.60 -8.06
C ARG A 171 33.66 0.15 -7.23
N GLY A 172 33.20 1.08 -6.38
CA GLY A 172 34.05 1.87 -5.49
C GLY A 172 34.60 1.08 -4.30
N ARG A 173 34.23 -0.17 -4.11
CA ARG A 173 34.57 -0.98 -2.91
C ARG A 173 34.28 -0.25 -1.61
N VAL A 174 33.15 0.41 -1.56
CA VAL A 174 32.73 1.27 -0.45
C VAL A 174 32.50 0.44 0.82
N SER A 175 33.02 0.91 1.98
CA SER A 175 32.78 0.27 3.28
C SER A 175 31.33 0.47 3.72
N ARG A 176 30.85 -0.34 4.68
CA ARG A 176 29.47 -0.22 5.20
C ARG A 176 29.21 1.13 5.88
N GLU A 177 30.20 1.68 6.57
CA GLU A 177 30.10 2.98 7.22
C GLU A 177 29.92 4.08 6.18
N LEU A 178 30.80 4.10 5.16
CA LEU A 178 30.73 5.08 4.06
C LEU A 178 29.45 4.89 3.23
N GLU A 179 28.96 3.66 3.02
CA GLU A 179 27.68 3.38 2.38
C GLU A 179 26.52 4.05 3.14
N SER A 180 26.49 3.94 4.46
CA SER A 180 25.44 4.55 5.30
C SER A 180 25.44 6.08 5.18
N ASP A 181 26.64 6.71 5.18
CA ASP A 181 26.78 8.16 5.05
C ASP A 181 26.41 8.64 3.64
N LEU A 182 26.85 7.93 2.59
CA LEU A 182 26.46 8.22 1.21
C LEU A 182 24.96 8.05 0.99
N HIS A 183 24.36 7.01 1.57
CA HIS A 183 22.91 6.79 1.51
C HIS A 183 22.16 7.97 2.14
N ARG A 184 22.56 8.42 3.32
CA ARG A 184 21.96 9.58 4.00
C ARG A 184 22.09 10.86 3.17
N ALA A 185 23.28 11.14 2.64
CA ALA A 185 23.51 12.29 1.78
C ALA A 185 22.71 12.23 0.47
N MET A 186 22.51 11.02 -0.09
CA MET A 186 21.69 10.80 -1.28
C MET A 186 20.20 11.06 -1.00
N GLN A 187 19.67 10.61 0.14
CA GLN A 187 18.27 10.85 0.53
C GLN A 187 17.94 12.35 0.63
N THR A 188 18.88 13.16 1.09
CA THR A 188 18.74 14.62 1.16
C THR A 188 19.19 15.33 -0.12
N LYS A 189 19.67 14.58 -1.13
CA LYS A 189 20.23 15.09 -2.38
C LYS A 189 21.37 16.12 -2.17
N ASP A 190 22.12 15.95 -1.07
CA ASP A 190 23.27 16.82 -0.72
C ASP A 190 24.50 16.46 -1.55
N VAL A 191 24.62 17.09 -2.73
CA VAL A 191 25.72 16.89 -3.67
C VAL A 191 27.09 17.25 -3.05
N SER A 192 27.12 18.23 -2.14
CA SER A 192 28.35 18.66 -1.47
C SER A 192 28.88 17.58 -0.52
N ALA A 193 27.99 17.05 0.32
CA ALA A 193 28.30 15.93 1.21
C ALA A 193 28.70 14.68 0.41
N ILE A 194 27.97 14.31 -0.64
CA ILE A 194 28.30 13.19 -1.53
C ILE A 194 29.68 13.34 -2.13
N THR A 195 30.01 14.54 -2.66
CA THR A 195 31.33 14.82 -3.27
C THR A 195 32.44 14.69 -2.25
N THR A 196 32.20 15.15 -1.03
CA THR A 196 33.19 15.08 0.06
C THR A 196 33.43 13.64 0.50
N LEU A 197 32.36 12.88 0.76
CA LEU A 197 32.40 11.47 1.15
C LEU A 197 33.07 10.59 0.08
N ALA A 198 32.86 10.91 -1.20
CA ALA A 198 33.38 10.13 -2.31
C ALA A 198 34.86 10.49 -2.69
N ARG A 199 35.56 11.40 -1.98
CA ARG A 199 36.92 11.84 -2.34
C ARG A 199 37.94 10.71 -2.47
N GLY A 200 37.82 9.67 -1.64
CA GLY A 200 38.70 8.51 -1.67
C GLY A 200 38.43 7.49 -2.77
N LEU A 201 37.33 7.66 -3.52
CA LEU A 201 36.95 6.74 -4.58
C LEU A 201 37.58 7.08 -5.92
N ASP A 202 37.61 6.12 -6.86
CA ASP A 202 38.08 6.37 -8.23
C ASP A 202 37.27 7.49 -8.91
N ARG A 203 37.92 8.19 -9.86
CA ARG A 203 37.36 9.37 -10.54
C ARG A 203 35.98 9.10 -11.17
N SER A 204 35.77 7.91 -11.77
CA SER A 204 34.52 7.56 -12.46
C SER A 204 33.39 7.35 -11.46
N THR A 205 33.64 6.61 -10.39
CA THR A 205 32.62 6.35 -9.32
C THR A 205 32.25 7.65 -8.60
N ARG A 206 33.26 8.48 -8.25
CA ARG A 206 33.02 9.78 -7.62
C ARG A 206 32.15 10.68 -8.49
N ALA A 207 32.47 10.81 -9.78
CA ALA A 207 31.70 11.64 -10.71
C ALA A 207 30.26 11.11 -10.85
N ALA A 208 30.09 9.80 -10.97
CA ALA A 208 28.76 9.19 -11.08
C ALA A 208 27.92 9.38 -9.83
N LEU A 209 28.49 9.25 -8.62
CA LEU A 209 27.79 9.50 -7.37
C LEU A 209 27.34 10.96 -7.23
N ALA A 210 28.19 11.91 -7.64
CA ALA A 210 27.85 13.34 -7.61
C ALA A 210 26.76 13.73 -8.63
N GLU A 211 26.69 13.04 -9.78
CA GLU A 211 25.65 13.25 -10.81
C GLU A 211 24.30 12.62 -10.45
N LEU A 212 24.29 11.52 -9.65
CA LEU A 212 23.12 10.71 -9.42
C LEU A 212 21.92 11.48 -8.84
N PRO A 213 22.06 12.40 -7.85
CA PRO A 213 20.94 13.20 -7.33
C PRO A 213 20.28 14.09 -8.39
N GLY A 214 21.03 14.49 -9.42
CA GLY A 214 20.56 15.32 -10.53
C GLY A 214 19.94 14.50 -11.69
N LEU A 215 20.04 13.17 -11.65
CA LEU A 215 19.41 12.29 -12.64
C LEU A 215 17.93 12.04 -12.29
N TYR A 216 17.18 13.12 -12.42
CA TYR A 216 15.76 13.20 -12.15
C TYR A 216 15.05 13.95 -13.29
N GLY A 217 13.85 13.51 -13.68
CA GLY A 217 13.03 14.13 -14.73
C GLY A 217 12.28 13.11 -15.60
N GLY A 218 11.91 13.51 -16.80
CA GLY A 218 11.18 12.67 -17.76
C GLY A 218 12.04 11.56 -18.36
N ILE A 219 11.54 10.94 -19.43
CA ILE A 219 12.21 9.80 -20.10
C ILE A 219 13.64 10.15 -20.63
N GLU A 220 13.90 11.40 -20.90
CA GLU A 220 15.21 11.91 -21.34
C GLU A 220 16.33 11.66 -20.32
N VAL A 221 15.98 11.51 -19.03
CA VAL A 221 16.91 11.18 -17.95
C VAL A 221 17.63 9.86 -18.22
N LEU A 222 16.94 8.88 -18.79
CA LEU A 222 17.54 7.58 -19.11
C LEU A 222 18.66 7.71 -20.17
N ALA A 223 18.48 8.58 -21.17
CA ALA A 223 19.51 8.87 -22.15
C ALA A 223 20.68 9.66 -21.55
N ARG A 224 20.41 10.61 -20.64
CA ARG A 224 21.44 11.34 -19.88
C ARG A 224 22.25 10.38 -19.00
N ALA A 225 21.57 9.49 -18.27
CA ALA A 225 22.20 8.49 -17.41
C ALA A 225 23.18 7.58 -18.17
N LYS A 226 22.81 7.12 -19.38
CA LYS A 226 23.68 6.33 -20.25
C LYS A 226 24.99 7.03 -20.62
N ARG A 227 25.01 8.37 -20.65
CA ARG A 227 26.21 9.15 -20.99
C ARG A 227 27.10 9.44 -19.78
N VAL A 228 26.49 9.65 -18.60
CA VAL A 228 27.25 10.13 -17.42
C VAL A 228 27.61 9.03 -16.43
N LEU A 229 26.82 7.91 -16.42
CA LEU A 229 27.10 6.80 -15.55
C LEU A 229 28.07 5.80 -16.20
N PRO A 230 28.90 5.09 -15.42
CA PRO A 230 29.76 4.05 -15.93
C PRO A 230 28.96 2.91 -16.56
N ALA A 231 29.47 2.35 -17.66
CA ALA A 231 28.80 1.33 -18.45
C ALA A 231 28.83 -0.06 -17.78
N LEU A 232 28.42 -0.15 -16.52
CA LEU A 232 28.34 -1.39 -15.77
C LEU A 232 27.14 -2.23 -16.25
N PRO A 233 27.23 -3.57 -16.28
CA PRO A 233 26.14 -4.46 -16.69
C PRO A 233 24.85 -4.20 -15.89
N GLU A 234 24.95 -4.00 -14.58
CA GLU A 234 23.82 -3.75 -13.68
C GLU A 234 23.14 -2.41 -13.96
N ILE A 235 23.92 -1.35 -14.23
CA ILE A 235 23.38 -0.03 -14.59
C ILE A 235 22.68 -0.12 -15.95
N ARG A 236 23.27 -0.81 -16.93
CA ARG A 236 22.63 -1.01 -18.22
C ARG A 236 21.33 -1.81 -18.11
N ALA A 237 21.28 -2.84 -17.25
CA ALA A 237 20.08 -3.61 -16.97
C ALA A 237 19.01 -2.72 -16.34
N ALA A 238 19.33 -1.99 -15.29
CA ALA A 238 18.40 -1.07 -14.63
C ALA A 238 17.80 -0.03 -15.60
N LEU A 239 18.61 0.56 -16.47
CA LEU A 239 18.12 1.53 -17.47
C LEU A 239 17.24 0.88 -18.54
N ARG A 240 17.48 -0.40 -18.90
CA ARG A 240 16.56 -1.15 -19.78
C ARG A 240 15.23 -1.44 -19.10
N ASP A 241 15.26 -1.84 -17.83
CA ASP A 241 14.06 -2.14 -17.05
C ASP A 241 13.17 -0.90 -16.90
N LEU A 242 13.76 0.26 -16.57
CA LEU A 242 13.05 1.53 -16.51
C LEU A 242 12.45 1.94 -17.86
N ALA A 243 13.16 1.75 -18.97
CA ALA A 243 12.64 2.03 -20.31
C ALA A 243 11.48 1.07 -20.68
N ALA A 244 11.60 -0.21 -20.33
CA ALA A 244 10.55 -1.20 -20.56
C ALA A 244 9.27 -0.88 -19.76
N LEU A 245 9.41 -0.48 -18.49
CA LEU A 245 8.29 -0.02 -17.66
C LEU A 245 7.59 1.19 -18.28
N SER A 246 8.36 2.18 -18.75
CA SER A 246 7.80 3.35 -19.43
C SER A 246 6.90 2.99 -20.59
N GLN A 247 7.35 2.04 -21.42
CA GLN A 247 6.59 1.60 -22.60
C GLN A 247 5.36 0.78 -22.22
N ARG A 248 5.50 -0.15 -21.26
CA ARG A 248 4.45 -1.11 -20.90
C ARG A 248 3.36 -0.54 -19.97
N LEU A 249 3.56 0.64 -19.39
CA LEU A 249 2.60 1.33 -18.53
C LEU A 249 1.99 2.59 -19.17
N ALA A 250 2.42 2.96 -20.36
CA ALA A 250 2.03 4.20 -21.03
C ALA A 250 0.51 4.35 -21.27
N ASP A 251 -0.20 3.23 -21.39
CA ASP A 251 -1.65 3.17 -21.57
C ASP A 251 -2.44 3.36 -20.26
N LEU A 252 -1.80 3.23 -19.10
CA LEU A 252 -2.47 3.20 -17.80
C LEU A 252 -2.22 4.42 -16.94
N ALA A 253 -1.00 4.95 -16.97
CA ALA A 253 -0.61 6.09 -16.15
C ALA A 253 0.52 6.90 -16.81
N LYS A 254 0.53 8.20 -16.53
CA LYS A 254 1.65 9.06 -16.88
C LYS A 254 2.82 8.80 -15.93
N ILE A 255 3.99 8.44 -16.45
CA ILE A 255 5.21 8.49 -15.64
C ILE A 255 5.58 9.95 -15.47
N ARG A 256 5.48 10.43 -14.24
CA ARG A 256 5.79 11.81 -13.85
C ARG A 256 7.28 12.05 -13.88
N SER A 257 8.03 11.11 -13.28
CA SER A 257 9.48 11.21 -13.25
C SER A 257 10.17 9.85 -13.12
N PHE A 258 11.39 9.81 -13.64
CA PHE A 258 12.40 8.84 -13.26
C PHE A 258 13.34 9.53 -12.26
N ASP A 259 13.56 8.92 -11.09
CA ASP A 259 14.53 9.39 -10.10
C ASP A 259 15.57 8.29 -9.85
N LEU A 260 16.73 8.43 -10.44
CA LEU A 260 17.80 7.43 -10.32
C LEU A 260 18.56 7.54 -8.99
N GLY A 261 18.35 8.62 -8.24
CA GLY A 261 18.81 8.81 -6.87
C GLY A 261 17.77 8.46 -5.80
N GLU A 262 16.59 7.94 -6.19
CA GLU A 262 15.57 7.48 -5.24
C GLU A 262 16.03 6.20 -4.55
N LEU A 263 16.23 6.29 -3.25
CA LEU A 263 16.73 5.20 -2.41
C LEU A 263 15.77 4.84 -1.26
N ARG A 264 14.49 5.18 -1.39
CA ARG A 264 13.48 4.79 -0.40
C ARG A 264 13.47 3.26 -0.25
N GLY A 265 13.52 2.79 1.00
CA GLY A 265 13.60 1.37 1.27
C GLY A 265 14.85 0.68 0.71
N TYR A 266 15.97 1.40 0.53
CA TYR A 266 17.23 0.91 -0.02
C TYR A 266 17.71 -0.41 0.61
N HIS A 267 17.58 -0.54 1.93
CA HIS A 267 17.98 -1.75 2.65
C HIS A 267 17.07 -2.93 2.39
N TYR A 268 15.84 -2.69 1.94
CA TYR A 268 14.83 -3.68 1.64
C TYR A 268 14.78 -4.03 0.14
N HIS A 269 14.74 -3.00 -0.73
CA HIS A 269 14.60 -3.19 -2.18
C HIS A 269 15.90 -3.61 -2.87
N SER A 270 15.78 -4.40 -3.95
CA SER A 270 16.90 -4.89 -4.75
C SER A 270 16.93 -4.34 -6.19
N GLY A 271 15.82 -3.83 -6.68
CA GLY A 271 15.62 -3.45 -8.08
C GLY A 271 14.81 -2.19 -8.27
N VAL A 272 13.76 -2.28 -9.07
CA VAL A 272 12.81 -1.20 -9.32
C VAL A 272 12.14 -0.78 -8.01
N VAL A 273 11.97 0.52 -7.83
CA VAL A 273 11.12 1.14 -6.80
C VAL A 273 10.14 2.10 -7.47
N PHE A 274 8.92 2.17 -6.98
CA PHE A 274 7.90 3.02 -7.57
C PHE A 274 6.95 3.60 -6.52
N SER A 275 6.42 4.78 -6.84
CA SER A 275 5.40 5.45 -6.03
C SER A 275 4.35 6.05 -6.93
N ALA A 276 3.08 5.89 -6.54
CA ALA A 276 1.94 6.49 -7.23
C ALA A 276 1.46 7.73 -6.47
N TYR A 277 1.22 8.79 -7.21
CA TYR A 277 0.71 10.06 -6.72
C TYR A 277 -0.61 10.41 -7.39
N SER A 278 -1.46 11.12 -6.71
CA SER A 278 -2.68 11.71 -7.26
C SER A 278 -2.59 13.23 -7.20
N ASN A 279 -3.22 13.90 -8.15
CA ASN A 279 -3.19 15.36 -8.21
C ASN A 279 -3.73 15.99 -6.90
N GLY A 280 -3.09 17.07 -6.46
CA GLY A 280 -3.44 17.78 -5.23
C GLY A 280 -3.01 17.09 -3.91
N ARG A 281 -2.31 15.93 -3.97
CA ARG A 281 -1.77 15.24 -2.80
C ARG A 281 -0.24 15.22 -2.82
N PRO A 282 0.41 15.71 -1.76
CA PRO A 282 1.88 15.75 -1.70
C PRO A 282 2.50 14.36 -1.47
N ASN A 283 1.76 13.45 -0.83
CA ASN A 283 2.26 12.13 -0.45
C ASN A 283 1.85 11.06 -1.48
N ALA A 284 2.69 10.04 -1.61
CA ALA A 284 2.37 8.86 -2.40
C ALA A 284 1.17 8.12 -1.79
N ILE A 285 0.22 7.72 -2.62
CA ILE A 285 -0.97 6.96 -2.24
C ILE A 285 -0.75 5.45 -2.32
N ALA A 286 0.23 5.01 -3.13
CA ALA A 286 0.67 3.63 -3.22
C ALA A 286 2.19 3.60 -3.43
N GLN A 287 2.84 2.56 -2.91
CA GLN A 287 4.27 2.37 -3.02
C GLN A 287 4.62 0.90 -3.17
N GLY A 288 5.73 0.64 -3.85
CA GLY A 288 6.20 -0.73 -4.02
C GLY A 288 7.58 -0.81 -4.65
N GLY A 289 8.00 -2.03 -4.94
CA GLY A 289 9.29 -2.30 -5.58
C GLY A 289 9.68 -3.75 -5.53
N ARG A 290 10.85 -4.03 -6.09
CA ARG A 290 11.49 -5.37 -6.12
C ARG A 290 12.39 -5.58 -4.90
N TYR A 291 12.30 -6.78 -4.28
CA TYR A 291 13.01 -7.10 -3.03
C TYR A 291 13.42 -8.59 -2.97
N ASP A 292 14.33 -9.01 -3.81
CA ASP A 292 14.67 -10.41 -4.05
C ASP A 292 15.34 -11.14 -2.86
N GLU A 293 15.95 -10.39 -1.92
CA GLU A 293 16.76 -10.94 -0.84
C GLU A 293 15.99 -11.19 0.46
N VAL A 294 14.79 -10.63 0.62
CA VAL A 294 14.04 -10.67 1.90
C VAL A 294 13.74 -12.10 2.35
N GLY A 295 13.38 -12.98 1.41
CA GLY A 295 13.12 -14.39 1.69
C GLY A 295 14.33 -15.17 2.20
N LYS A 296 15.56 -14.68 1.98
CA LYS A 296 16.80 -15.30 2.47
C LYS A 296 16.84 -15.42 3.98
N ALA A 297 16.32 -14.43 4.68
CA ALA A 297 16.23 -14.42 6.13
C ALA A 297 15.30 -15.53 6.66
N PHE A 298 14.40 -16.04 5.83
CA PHE A 298 13.48 -17.14 6.11
C PHE A 298 13.91 -18.46 5.45
N GLY A 299 15.19 -18.55 5.04
CA GLY A 299 15.80 -19.76 4.49
C GLY A 299 15.75 -19.89 2.97
N ARG A 300 15.04 -19.00 2.24
CA ARG A 300 14.91 -19.09 0.78
C ARG A 300 14.81 -17.71 0.11
N ALA A 301 15.91 -17.23 -0.49
CA ALA A 301 15.87 -16.08 -1.37
C ALA A 301 15.12 -16.41 -2.66
N ARG A 302 14.18 -15.54 -3.04
CA ARG A 302 13.43 -15.63 -4.30
C ARG A 302 13.23 -14.24 -4.87
N PRO A 303 13.27 -14.09 -6.20
CA PRO A 303 12.82 -12.85 -6.80
C PRO A 303 11.42 -12.49 -6.33
N ALA A 304 11.25 -11.26 -5.84
CA ALA A 304 10.00 -10.78 -5.30
C ALA A 304 9.75 -9.32 -5.68
N THR A 305 8.52 -8.99 -6.00
CA THR A 305 8.06 -7.62 -6.26
C THR A 305 6.62 -7.47 -5.81
N GLY A 306 6.27 -6.30 -5.28
CA GLY A 306 4.94 -6.05 -4.77
C GLY A 306 4.67 -4.58 -4.51
N PHE A 307 3.47 -4.30 -4.01
CA PHE A 307 3.05 -2.96 -3.61
C PHE A 307 2.10 -3.01 -2.42
N SER A 308 2.02 -1.90 -1.71
CA SER A 308 1.00 -1.67 -0.69
C SER A 308 0.38 -0.29 -0.80
N VAL A 309 -0.87 -0.21 -0.31
CA VAL A 309 -1.68 1.00 -0.23
C VAL A 309 -2.29 1.08 1.16
N ASP A 310 -2.44 2.28 1.72
CA ASP A 310 -3.29 2.51 2.88
C ASP A 310 -4.73 2.71 2.41
N LEU A 311 -5.64 1.81 2.82
CA LEU A 311 -7.06 1.88 2.45
C LEU A 311 -7.76 3.15 2.95
N ARG A 312 -7.32 3.73 4.08
CA ARG A 312 -7.85 5.00 4.58
C ARG A 312 -7.50 6.14 3.62
N GLU A 313 -6.24 6.18 3.18
CA GLU A 313 -5.78 7.16 2.19
C GLU A 313 -6.46 6.94 0.83
N LEU A 314 -6.61 5.70 0.42
CA LEU A 314 -7.31 5.34 -0.81
C LEU A 314 -8.77 5.80 -0.77
N ALA A 315 -9.45 5.56 0.35
CA ALA A 315 -10.81 6.03 0.57
C ALA A 315 -10.90 7.56 0.55
N ALA A 316 -9.94 8.26 1.11
CA ALA A 316 -9.91 9.73 1.11
C ALA A 316 -9.51 10.34 -0.24
N ALA A 317 -8.81 9.60 -1.12
CA ALA A 317 -8.38 10.06 -2.43
C ALA A 317 -9.44 9.86 -3.53
N GLY A 318 -10.32 8.87 -3.37
CA GLY A 318 -11.38 8.55 -4.33
C GLY A 318 -12.62 9.45 -4.21
N THR A 319 -13.56 9.25 -5.12
CA THR A 319 -14.86 9.94 -5.06
C THR A 319 -15.75 9.38 -3.93
N GLU A 320 -16.72 10.18 -3.48
CA GLU A 320 -17.65 9.73 -2.46
C GLU A 320 -18.48 8.53 -2.93
N VAL A 321 -18.51 7.48 -2.14
CA VAL A 321 -19.43 6.35 -2.35
C VAL A 321 -20.86 6.87 -2.16
N ARG A 322 -21.71 6.70 -3.17
CA ARG A 322 -23.13 7.09 -3.08
C ARG A 322 -23.76 6.53 -1.81
N PRO A 323 -24.47 7.36 -1.04
CA PRO A 323 -25.18 6.86 0.13
C PRO A 323 -26.14 5.73 -0.29
N VAL A 324 -26.15 4.67 0.48
CA VAL A 324 -27.09 3.57 0.24
C VAL A 324 -28.50 4.08 0.53
N SER A 325 -29.39 3.98 -0.45
CA SER A 325 -30.80 4.37 -0.28
C SER A 325 -31.42 3.60 0.90
N ARG A 326 -31.93 4.34 1.88
CA ARG A 326 -32.51 3.81 3.11
C ARG A 326 -34.03 3.90 3.05
N VAL A 327 -34.67 2.82 3.50
CA VAL A 327 -36.13 2.67 3.55
C VAL A 327 -36.56 2.54 5.01
N LEU A 328 -37.47 3.37 5.45
CA LEU A 328 -38.14 3.23 6.74
C LEU A 328 -39.30 2.24 6.60
N ALA A 329 -39.39 1.29 7.49
CA ALA A 329 -40.53 0.35 7.57
C ALA A 329 -41.18 0.48 8.94
N PRO A 330 -42.52 0.45 9.05
CA PRO A 330 -43.18 0.43 10.36
C PRO A 330 -42.87 -0.87 11.10
N TYR A 331 -42.69 -0.81 12.41
CA TYR A 331 -42.49 -1.99 13.25
C TYR A 331 -43.77 -2.75 13.43
N ARG A 332 -43.98 -3.84 12.66
CA ARG A 332 -45.14 -4.73 12.73
C ARG A 332 -44.70 -6.18 12.55
N PRO A 333 -44.14 -6.84 13.58
CA PRO A 333 -43.54 -8.16 13.46
C PRO A 333 -44.56 -9.25 13.09
N ALA A 334 -45.86 -9.08 13.45
CA ALA A 334 -46.92 -10.02 13.11
C ALA A 334 -47.46 -9.85 11.68
N ASP A 335 -47.15 -8.77 10.96
CA ASP A 335 -47.60 -8.55 9.57
C ASP A 335 -46.72 -9.33 8.59
N ARG A 336 -47.13 -10.53 8.22
CA ARG A 336 -46.40 -11.41 7.31
C ARG A 336 -46.09 -10.76 5.95
N LEU A 337 -47.04 -9.98 5.41
CA LEU A 337 -46.83 -9.31 4.12
C LEU A 337 -45.76 -8.20 4.20
N LEU A 338 -45.72 -7.47 5.31
CA LEU A 338 -44.66 -6.48 5.58
C LEU A 338 -43.33 -7.18 5.71
N GLN A 339 -43.20 -8.23 6.51
CA GLN A 339 -41.94 -8.94 6.73
C GLN A 339 -41.39 -9.55 5.43
N GLN A 340 -42.27 -10.14 4.59
CA GLN A 340 -41.90 -10.61 3.25
C GLN A 340 -41.38 -9.45 2.37
N ARG A 341 -42.05 -8.30 2.42
CA ARG A 341 -41.62 -7.11 1.64
C ARG A 341 -40.27 -6.58 2.10
N ILE A 342 -40.04 -6.49 3.42
CA ILE A 342 -38.75 -6.11 4.01
C ILE A 342 -37.66 -7.08 3.55
N ALA A 343 -37.89 -8.39 3.66
CA ALA A 343 -36.92 -9.40 3.24
C ALA A 343 -36.58 -9.29 1.74
N ALA A 344 -37.58 -9.10 0.89
CA ALA A 344 -37.38 -8.92 -0.54
C ALA A 344 -36.56 -7.66 -0.89
N LEU A 345 -36.76 -6.55 -0.16
CA LEU A 345 -35.99 -5.33 -0.36
C LEU A 345 -34.54 -5.50 0.12
N ARG A 346 -34.34 -6.13 1.29
CA ARG A 346 -33.01 -6.47 1.82
C ARG A 346 -32.26 -7.43 0.88
N GLY A 347 -32.94 -8.43 0.32
CA GLY A 347 -32.38 -9.36 -0.68
C GLY A 347 -31.94 -8.66 -1.99
N ARG A 348 -32.47 -7.47 -2.29
CA ARG A 348 -32.07 -6.61 -3.40
C ARG A 348 -30.99 -5.59 -3.02
N GLY A 349 -30.41 -5.69 -1.82
CA GLY A 349 -29.36 -4.81 -1.33
C GLY A 349 -29.81 -3.45 -0.78
N LEU A 350 -31.13 -3.22 -0.62
CA LEU A 350 -31.60 -1.98 0.02
C LEU A 350 -31.48 -2.08 1.55
N VAL A 351 -31.13 -0.97 2.18
CA VAL A 351 -31.15 -0.87 3.64
C VAL A 351 -32.56 -0.58 4.10
N VAL A 352 -33.17 -1.52 4.82
CA VAL A 352 -34.52 -1.35 5.40
C VAL A 352 -34.39 -1.31 6.91
N ILE A 353 -34.82 -0.16 7.50
CA ILE A 353 -34.78 0.10 8.95
C ILE A 353 -36.21 0.03 9.47
N GLU A 354 -36.46 -0.81 10.46
CA GLU A 354 -37.74 -0.87 11.12
C GLU A 354 -37.84 0.20 12.21
N ASP A 355 -38.91 1.00 12.18
CA ASP A 355 -39.16 2.12 13.10
C ASP A 355 -39.63 1.58 14.46
N LEU A 356 -38.69 1.41 15.37
CA LEU A 356 -38.95 0.87 16.69
C LEU A 356 -39.92 1.77 17.49
N PRO A 357 -40.87 1.21 18.27
CA PRO A 357 -41.81 1.97 19.07
C PRO A 357 -41.12 2.97 20.03
N GLY A 358 -41.74 4.14 20.20
CA GLY A 358 -41.24 5.16 21.12
C GLY A 358 -40.17 6.10 20.55
N HIS A 359 -39.67 5.84 19.33
CA HIS A 359 -38.56 6.61 18.74
C HIS A 359 -38.96 7.52 17.57
N ALA A 360 -40.24 7.75 17.33
CA ALA A 360 -40.76 8.50 16.18
C ALA A 360 -40.12 9.90 16.00
N ARG A 361 -39.79 10.59 17.10
CA ARG A 361 -39.13 11.92 17.07
C ARG A 361 -37.71 11.91 16.47
N PHE A 362 -37.06 10.75 16.42
CA PHE A 362 -35.70 10.59 15.92
C PHE A 362 -35.64 10.00 14.50
N ARG A 363 -36.78 9.83 13.79
CA ARG A 363 -36.84 9.24 12.43
C ARG A 363 -35.91 9.94 11.44
N ARG A 364 -35.76 11.29 11.56
CA ARG A 364 -34.85 12.06 10.68
C ARG A 364 -33.39 11.62 10.82
N GLU A 365 -32.97 11.21 12.00
CA GLU A 365 -31.60 10.74 12.24
C GLU A 365 -31.30 9.42 11.51
N LEU A 366 -32.32 8.62 11.15
CA LEU A 366 -32.19 7.39 10.39
C LEU A 366 -31.80 7.65 8.92
N GLY A 367 -32.00 8.88 8.42
CA GLY A 367 -31.63 9.28 7.05
C GLY A 367 -32.33 8.46 5.97
N CYS A 368 -33.61 8.09 6.20
CA CYS A 368 -34.39 7.33 5.24
C CYS A 368 -35.01 8.24 4.19
N GLU A 369 -34.77 7.97 2.91
CA GLU A 369 -35.33 8.72 1.78
C GLU A 369 -36.72 8.23 1.38
N ARG A 370 -37.03 7.00 1.73
CA ARG A 370 -38.28 6.29 1.37
C ARG A 370 -38.84 5.59 2.60
N GLU A 371 -40.16 5.35 2.57
CA GLU A 371 -40.84 4.59 3.59
C GLU A 371 -41.78 3.53 2.97
N LEU A 372 -42.07 2.46 3.72
CA LEU A 372 -43.08 1.49 3.39
C LEU A 372 -44.43 1.91 3.96
N VAL A 373 -45.40 2.13 3.06
CA VAL A 373 -46.78 2.49 3.40
C VAL A 373 -47.76 1.41 2.88
N ARG A 374 -48.87 1.21 3.58
CA ARG A 374 -49.93 0.25 3.14
C ARG A 374 -50.93 0.98 2.25
N ARG A 375 -51.03 0.55 0.97
CA ARG A 375 -52.03 1.05 0.02
C ARG A 375 -52.72 -0.14 -0.67
N GLY A 376 -54.05 -0.16 -0.70
CA GLY A 376 -54.84 -1.23 -1.34
C GLY A 376 -54.43 -2.63 -0.86
N GLY A 377 -54.17 -2.82 0.44
CA GLY A 377 -53.75 -4.08 1.03
C GLY A 377 -52.32 -4.51 0.80
N ARG A 378 -51.50 -3.73 0.04
CA ARG A 378 -50.11 -4.04 -0.31
C ARG A 378 -49.15 -3.03 0.32
N TRP A 379 -47.91 -3.46 0.63
CA TRP A 379 -46.84 -2.60 1.09
C TRP A 379 -46.05 -2.04 -0.11
N VAL A 380 -46.09 -0.72 -0.29
CA VAL A 380 -45.47 0.01 -1.39
C VAL A 380 -44.41 1.01 -0.88
N LEU A 381 -43.39 1.27 -1.69
CA LEU A 381 -42.41 2.28 -1.39
C LEU A 381 -42.96 3.67 -1.76
N GLN A 382 -42.83 4.60 -0.82
CA GLN A 382 -43.17 6.02 -0.99
C GLN A 382 -41.95 6.86 -0.60
N LYS A 383 -41.78 8.05 -1.13
CA LYS A 383 -40.79 9.02 -0.65
C LYS A 383 -41.21 9.46 0.75
N CYS A 384 -40.26 9.57 1.68
CA CYS A 384 -40.56 10.14 3.00
C CYS A 384 -41.10 11.55 2.83
N ASN A 385 -42.20 11.87 3.52
CA ASN A 385 -42.63 13.25 3.66
C ASN A 385 -41.75 13.89 4.73
N ASP A 386 -41.15 15.02 4.43
CA ASP A 386 -40.29 15.83 5.32
C ASP A 386 -41.00 16.23 6.62
#